data_ab0ef04c5315d6f339b1daf0345c8b64
#
_entry.id   ab0ef04c5315d6f339b1daf0345c8b64
#
_cell.length_a   1.000
_cell.length_b   1.000
_cell.length_c   1.000
_cell.angle_alpha   90.00
_cell.angle_beta   90.00
_cell.angle_gamma   90.00
#
_symmetry.space_group_name_H-M   'P 1'
#
loop_
_entity.id
_entity.type
_entity.pdbx_description
1 polymer ?
#
loop_
_entity_poly.entity_id
_entity_poly.type
_entity_poly.pdbx_seq_one_letter_code
_entity_poly.pdbx_strand_id
1 'polypeptide(L)'
;MTKPASSTNRRHFLRQAGSTTGGIFLAATTQLQAGGVFRRDREPFQISLAQWTLVGDLRSGKIDNLDFAKVAHDHGILAIEYVNQFFMDKAKDEPYLAEMKKRADDLGVTNVLIMCDNEGNLGDPNKSKRIQAVDNHRKWIDAAKALDCHSIRVNARSAGSWEEQVELAADGLRRLSELGAKHGIDVIVENHGGLSSNADWLAEVMRTVNHPNCGTLPDTGNFRINNDETYDSYEGVKKLMPWAKGVSIKDKVWDANGNQSDLDFTRMMQIVVNAGYNGYCGIEFGGYEGLNSARQSLETARNEIESLKPGRGFRQIIQGMRPRKTS
;
A
#
# COMPACT_ATOMS: atom_id res chain seq x y z
N MET A 1 -12.85 33.80 -60.51
CA MET A 1 -14.08 33.20 -61.02
C MET A 1 -14.41 32.03 -60.08
N THR A 2 -15.30 32.33 -59.36
CA THR A 2 -16.68 31.93 -59.08
C THR A 2 -16.80 30.77 -58.10
N LYS A 3 -17.21 31.11 -56.88
CA LYS A 3 -18.11 30.44 -55.97
C LYS A 3 -19.44 30.07 -56.67
N PRO A 4 -20.43 29.36 -56.17
CA PRO A 4 -20.72 29.07 -54.77
C PRO A 4 -21.39 27.67 -54.52
N ALA A 5 -21.56 27.25 -53.24
CA ALA A 5 -22.77 27.28 -52.41
C ALA A 5 -23.78 26.16 -52.75
N SER A 6 -24.53 25.53 -51.91
CA SER A 6 -25.25 25.76 -50.67
C SER A 6 -25.88 24.40 -50.26
N SER A 7 -26.00 24.06 -49.06
CA SER A 7 -27.01 24.34 -48.03
C SER A 7 -28.27 23.45 -48.06
N THR A 8 -28.62 23.09 -46.83
CA THR A 8 -29.95 23.02 -46.21
C THR A 8 -30.67 21.65 -46.28
N ASN A 9 -30.97 21.10 -45.17
CA ASN A 9 -31.85 21.42 -44.07
C ASN A 9 -33.07 20.47 -43.95
N ARG A 10 -33.27 19.96 -42.80
CA ARG A 10 -34.49 19.91 -41.98
C ARG A 10 -35.69 19.00 -42.34
N ARG A 11 -36.01 18.20 -41.30
CA ARG A 11 -37.31 18.18 -40.62
C ARG A 11 -38.51 17.45 -41.20
N HIS A 12 -39.07 16.67 -40.29
CA HIS A 12 -40.47 16.36 -40.02
C HIS A 12 -41.23 15.44 -41.02
N PHE A 13 -41.85 14.41 -40.53
CA PHE A 13 -43.29 14.42 -40.27
C PHE A 13 -43.76 13.22 -39.40
N LEU A 14 -44.73 13.54 -38.63
CA LEU A 14 -45.50 12.86 -37.64
C LEU A 14 -46.64 11.98 -38.22
N ARG A 15 -47.09 11.00 -37.40
CA ARG A 15 -48.48 10.57 -37.18
C ARG A 15 -49.17 9.67 -38.25
N GLN A 16 -49.74 8.55 -37.86
CA GLN A 16 -51.01 8.21 -37.19
C GLN A 16 -51.22 6.74 -37.24
N ALA A 17 -51.50 6.06 -36.15
CA ALA A 17 -52.80 5.64 -35.58
C ALA A 17 -53.58 4.59 -36.38
N GLY A 18 -53.95 3.49 -35.70
CA GLY A 18 -55.02 2.55 -36.12
C GLY A 18 -54.91 1.19 -35.45
N SER A 19 -55.49 1.05 -34.35
CA SER A 19 -56.47 0.12 -33.70
C SER A 19 -56.42 -1.39 -33.98
N THR A 20 -56.42 -2.11 -32.83
CA THR A 20 -57.21 -3.31 -32.42
C THR A 20 -56.92 -4.66 -33.11
N THR A 21 -56.44 -5.59 -32.31
CA THR A 21 -57.17 -6.80 -31.93
C THR A 21 -56.39 -7.59 -30.88
N GLY A 22 -57.14 -8.14 -29.93
CA GLY A 22 -56.64 -8.74 -28.68
C GLY A 22 -55.87 -10.04 -28.88
N GLY A 23 -54.88 -10.21 -28.07
CA GLY A 23 -54.15 -11.43 -27.83
C GLY A 23 -53.70 -11.45 -26.39
N ILE A 24 -54.30 -12.33 -25.60
CA ILE A 24 -53.92 -12.59 -24.22
C ILE A 24 -52.53 -13.22 -24.25
N PHE A 25 -51.50 -12.46 -23.93
CA PHE A 25 -50.19 -13.00 -23.61
C PHE A 25 -50.03 -13.05 -22.08
N LEU A 26 -50.02 -14.28 -21.53
CA LEU A 26 -49.50 -14.51 -20.19
C LEU A 26 -48.06 -13.97 -20.12
N ALA A 27 -47.89 -12.83 -19.48
CA ALA A 27 -46.59 -12.37 -19.10
C ALA A 27 -46.08 -13.21 -17.92
N ALA A 28 -45.24 -14.19 -18.24
CA ALA A 28 -44.39 -14.81 -17.24
C ALA A 28 -43.42 -13.71 -16.70
N THR A 29 -43.76 -13.18 -15.55
CA THR A 29 -42.82 -12.32 -14.81
C THR A 29 -41.68 -13.19 -14.29
N THR A 30 -40.61 -13.32 -15.08
CA THR A 30 -39.33 -13.72 -14.58
C THR A 30 -38.85 -12.59 -13.68
N GLN A 31 -39.06 -12.75 -12.37
CA GLN A 31 -38.31 -12.00 -11.37
C GLN A 31 -36.83 -12.31 -11.57
N LEU A 32 -36.13 -11.42 -12.28
CA LEU A 32 -34.69 -11.31 -12.14
C LEU A 32 -34.44 -10.97 -10.67
N GLN A 33 -34.14 -11.97 -9.85
CA GLN A 33 -33.46 -11.78 -8.61
C GLN A 33 -32.13 -11.07 -8.96
N ALA A 34 -32.14 -9.74 -8.87
CA ALA A 34 -30.92 -8.99 -8.72
C ALA A 34 -30.25 -9.53 -7.46
N GLY A 35 -29.35 -10.50 -7.64
CA GLY A 35 -28.42 -10.92 -6.62
C GLY A 35 -27.69 -9.66 -6.17
N GLY A 36 -28.12 -9.09 -5.06
CA GLY A 36 -27.43 -8.01 -4.40
C GLY A 36 -26.02 -8.56 -4.15
N VAL A 37 -25.05 -8.08 -4.93
CA VAL A 37 -23.66 -8.17 -4.55
C VAL A 37 -23.59 -7.41 -3.24
N PHE A 38 -23.68 -8.15 -2.14
CA PHE A 38 -23.29 -7.60 -0.84
C PHE A 38 -21.87 -7.09 -1.04
N ARG A 39 -21.70 -5.78 -1.18
CA ARG A 39 -20.41 -5.13 -0.97
C ARG A 39 -19.98 -5.64 0.41
N ARG A 40 -19.06 -6.58 0.47
CA ARG A 40 -18.30 -6.83 1.69
C ARG A 40 -17.82 -5.44 2.09
N ASP A 41 -18.27 -4.94 3.23
CA ASP A 41 -17.72 -3.73 3.82
C ASP A 41 -16.20 -3.95 3.77
N ARG A 42 -15.48 -3.10 3.03
CA ARG A 42 -14.02 -3.28 2.88
C ARG A 42 -13.43 -3.26 4.27
N GLU A 43 -12.59 -4.23 4.55
CA GLU A 43 -11.80 -4.26 5.78
C GLU A 43 -11.12 -2.89 5.95
N PRO A 44 -11.01 -2.36 7.18
CA PRO A 44 -10.45 -1.03 7.43
C PRO A 44 -9.01 -0.89 6.92
N PHE A 45 -8.25 -1.98 6.89
CA PHE A 45 -6.93 -2.12 6.27
C PHE A 45 -6.69 -3.58 5.88
N GLN A 46 -5.68 -3.83 5.04
CA GLN A 46 -5.26 -5.15 4.62
C GLN A 46 -3.93 -5.51 5.28
N ILE A 47 -3.66 -6.80 5.51
CA ILE A 47 -2.42 -7.27 6.13
C ILE A 47 -1.51 -7.82 5.03
N SER A 48 -0.25 -7.39 5.01
CA SER A 48 0.82 -7.93 4.19
C SER A 48 1.98 -8.43 5.06
N LEU A 49 2.87 -9.21 4.47
CA LEU A 49 4.11 -9.69 5.09
C LEU A 49 5.32 -9.08 4.40
N ALA A 50 6.16 -8.40 5.14
CA ALA A 50 7.43 -7.88 4.64
C ALA A 50 8.53 -8.95 4.75
N GLN A 51 9.36 -9.09 3.73
CA GLN A 51 10.49 -10.05 3.73
C GLN A 51 11.50 -9.82 4.86
N TRP A 52 11.63 -8.56 5.33
CA TRP A 52 12.50 -8.27 6.48
C TRP A 52 12.12 -9.05 7.74
N THR A 53 10.86 -9.42 7.92
CA THR A 53 10.41 -10.31 9.01
C THR A 53 11.17 -11.63 9.02
N LEU A 54 11.54 -12.12 7.85
CA LEU A 54 12.20 -13.42 7.65
C LEU A 54 13.68 -13.29 7.29
N VAL A 55 14.30 -12.14 7.56
CA VAL A 55 15.68 -11.83 7.15
C VAL A 55 16.70 -12.90 7.56
N GLY A 56 16.58 -13.48 8.75
CA GLY A 56 17.47 -14.54 9.23
C GLY A 56 17.31 -15.84 8.43
N ASP A 57 16.08 -16.26 8.18
CA ASP A 57 15.77 -17.49 7.45
C ASP A 57 16.12 -17.37 5.96
N LEU A 58 15.89 -16.21 5.35
CA LEU A 58 16.26 -15.93 3.95
C LEU A 58 17.79 -15.87 3.77
N ARG A 59 18.50 -15.16 4.66
CA ARG A 59 19.98 -15.06 4.57
C ARG A 59 20.71 -16.37 4.84
N SER A 60 20.15 -17.20 5.70
CA SER A 60 20.69 -18.54 5.98
C SER A 60 20.37 -19.58 4.90
N GLY A 61 19.48 -19.24 3.94
CA GLY A 61 19.02 -20.18 2.93
C GLY A 61 18.02 -21.22 3.45
N LYS A 62 17.49 -21.05 4.65
CA LYS A 62 16.42 -21.90 5.21
C LYS A 62 15.10 -21.68 4.42
N ILE A 63 14.87 -20.47 3.93
CA ILE A 63 13.77 -20.11 3.04
C ILE A 63 14.39 -19.59 1.73
N ASP A 64 13.96 -20.14 0.59
CA ASP A 64 14.29 -19.59 -0.72
C ASP A 64 13.41 -18.37 -1.02
N ASN A 65 13.96 -17.37 -1.71
CA ASN A 65 13.21 -16.19 -2.10
C ASN A 65 11.94 -16.51 -2.92
N LEU A 66 12.02 -17.54 -3.78
CA LEU A 66 10.89 -18.01 -4.57
C LEU A 66 9.79 -18.68 -3.74
N ASP A 67 10.08 -19.12 -2.51
CA ASP A 67 9.10 -19.74 -1.61
C ASP A 67 8.43 -18.72 -0.67
N PHE A 68 8.80 -17.45 -0.75
CA PHE A 68 8.29 -16.41 0.15
C PHE A 68 6.75 -16.27 0.08
N ALA A 69 6.16 -16.28 -1.13
CA ALA A 69 4.71 -16.24 -1.29
C ALA A 69 4.02 -17.44 -0.62
N LYS A 70 4.64 -18.63 -0.71
CA LYS A 70 4.13 -19.83 -0.05
C LYS A 70 4.17 -19.70 1.47
N VAL A 71 5.27 -19.17 2.02
CA VAL A 71 5.38 -18.95 3.48
C VAL A 71 4.28 -18.00 3.96
N ALA A 72 4.03 -16.90 3.28
CA ALA A 72 2.95 -15.97 3.63
C ALA A 72 1.58 -16.66 3.56
N HIS A 73 1.31 -17.37 2.47
CA HIS A 73 0.05 -18.12 2.26
C HIS A 73 -0.20 -19.17 3.36
N ASP A 74 0.81 -19.97 3.71
CA ASP A 74 0.71 -21.01 4.74
C ASP A 74 0.37 -20.44 6.13
N HIS A 75 0.70 -19.14 6.37
CA HIS A 75 0.35 -18.40 7.59
C HIS A 75 -0.93 -17.55 7.42
N GLY A 76 -1.68 -17.74 6.32
CA GLY A 76 -2.93 -17.02 6.06
C GLY A 76 -2.76 -15.54 5.73
N ILE A 77 -1.58 -15.12 5.25
CA ILE A 77 -1.28 -13.77 4.80
C ILE A 77 -1.26 -13.78 3.27
N LEU A 78 -2.20 -13.05 2.65
CA LEU A 78 -2.41 -13.09 1.20
C LEU A 78 -1.87 -11.85 0.46
N ALA A 79 -0.89 -11.18 1.06
CA ALA A 79 -0.17 -10.07 0.43
C ALA A 79 1.26 -10.02 0.95
N ILE A 80 2.21 -9.64 0.08
CA ILE A 80 3.65 -9.70 0.39
C ILE A 80 4.39 -8.46 -0.11
N GLU A 81 5.45 -8.11 0.63
CA GLU A 81 6.33 -6.99 0.35
C GLU A 81 7.77 -7.51 0.22
N TYR A 82 8.32 -7.40 -0.97
CA TYR A 82 9.67 -7.89 -1.26
C TYR A 82 10.76 -6.94 -0.79
N VAL A 83 11.98 -7.48 -0.61
CA VAL A 83 13.20 -6.71 -0.37
C VAL A 83 14.21 -7.05 -1.46
N ASN A 84 14.71 -6.05 -2.15
CA ASN A 84 15.63 -6.21 -3.27
C ASN A 84 16.90 -6.99 -2.94
N GLN A 85 17.36 -6.94 -1.69
CA GLN A 85 18.57 -7.62 -1.24
C GLN A 85 18.52 -9.14 -1.38
N PHE A 86 17.33 -9.74 -1.42
CA PHE A 86 17.15 -11.19 -1.54
C PHE A 86 17.14 -11.68 -3.00
N PHE A 87 17.12 -10.73 -3.97
CA PHE A 87 17.17 -11.04 -5.41
C PHE A 87 17.88 -9.92 -6.20
N MET A 88 18.95 -9.34 -5.64
CA MET A 88 19.66 -8.17 -6.15
C MET A 88 20.19 -8.36 -7.57
N ASP A 89 20.67 -9.54 -7.91
CA ASP A 89 21.18 -9.92 -9.24
C ASP A 89 20.07 -10.30 -10.23
N LYS A 90 18.81 -10.37 -9.78
CA LYS A 90 17.64 -10.81 -10.53
C LYS A 90 16.72 -9.68 -10.98
N ALA A 91 17.04 -8.42 -10.69
CA ALA A 91 16.18 -7.27 -11.03
C ALA A 91 15.82 -7.19 -12.53
N LYS A 92 16.61 -7.79 -13.42
CA LYS A 92 16.41 -7.83 -14.88
C LYS A 92 16.27 -9.24 -15.44
N ASP A 93 16.19 -10.24 -14.59
CA ASP A 93 16.00 -11.65 -14.95
C ASP A 93 14.49 -11.90 -15.14
N GLU A 94 14.00 -11.64 -16.37
CA GLU A 94 12.56 -11.77 -16.67
C GLU A 94 12.00 -13.16 -16.35
N PRO A 95 12.68 -14.30 -16.65
CA PRO A 95 12.21 -15.62 -16.24
C PRO A 95 12.09 -15.77 -14.72
N TYR A 96 13.02 -15.23 -13.95
CA TYR A 96 12.98 -15.29 -12.49
C TYR A 96 11.82 -14.46 -11.91
N LEU A 97 11.63 -13.23 -12.39
CA LEU A 97 10.51 -12.37 -11.99
C LEU A 97 9.17 -12.99 -12.38
N ALA A 98 9.08 -13.60 -13.56
CA ALA A 98 7.87 -14.31 -13.98
C ALA A 98 7.55 -15.51 -13.08
N GLU A 99 8.58 -16.25 -12.62
CA GLU A 99 8.39 -17.35 -11.66
C GLU A 99 7.96 -16.84 -10.28
N MET A 100 8.55 -15.73 -9.78
CA MET A 100 8.09 -15.08 -8.54
C MET A 100 6.61 -14.73 -8.63
N LYS A 101 6.22 -14.03 -9.71
CA LYS A 101 4.83 -13.63 -9.93
C LYS A 101 3.90 -14.85 -10.03
N LYS A 102 4.28 -15.84 -10.83
CA LYS A 102 3.48 -17.05 -11.01
C LYS A 102 3.20 -17.77 -9.69
N ARG A 103 4.21 -17.92 -8.83
CA ARG A 103 4.04 -18.58 -7.52
C ARG A 103 3.10 -17.79 -6.60
N ALA A 104 3.16 -16.47 -6.63
CA ALA A 104 2.23 -15.63 -5.88
C ALA A 104 0.79 -15.76 -6.44
N ASP A 105 0.62 -15.65 -7.76
CA ASP A 105 -0.67 -15.77 -8.45
C ASP A 105 -1.34 -17.13 -8.21
N ASP A 106 -0.57 -18.24 -8.33
CA ASP A 106 -1.07 -19.61 -8.11
C ASP A 106 -1.63 -19.81 -6.68
N LEU A 107 -1.16 -19.04 -5.71
CA LEU A 107 -1.59 -19.06 -4.31
C LEU A 107 -2.62 -17.96 -3.98
N GLY A 108 -2.97 -17.10 -4.92
CA GLY A 108 -3.82 -15.93 -4.68
C GLY A 108 -3.17 -14.89 -3.74
N VAL A 109 -1.84 -14.81 -3.72
CA VAL A 109 -1.07 -13.85 -2.95
C VAL A 109 -0.77 -12.63 -3.80
N THR A 110 -1.07 -11.44 -3.28
CA THR A 110 -0.82 -10.16 -3.94
C THR A 110 0.59 -9.67 -3.68
N ASN A 111 1.32 -9.31 -4.73
CA ASN A 111 2.59 -8.59 -4.61
C ASN A 111 2.31 -7.11 -4.40
N VAL A 112 2.80 -6.52 -3.30
CA VAL A 112 2.46 -5.16 -2.88
C VAL A 112 3.50 -4.15 -3.32
N LEU A 113 4.75 -4.39 -2.95
CA LEU A 113 5.87 -3.47 -3.23
C LEU A 113 7.21 -4.18 -3.20
N ILE A 114 8.26 -3.48 -3.66
CA ILE A 114 9.68 -3.87 -3.46
C ILE A 114 10.37 -2.81 -2.62
N MET A 115 10.92 -3.19 -1.46
CA MET A 115 11.80 -2.35 -0.67
C MET A 115 13.18 -2.32 -1.31
N CYS A 116 13.67 -1.13 -1.67
CA CYS A 116 14.92 -0.93 -2.38
C CYS A 116 15.98 -0.33 -1.44
N ASP A 117 17.00 -1.13 -1.15
CA ASP A 117 18.18 -0.71 -0.38
C ASP A 117 19.45 -0.82 -1.26
N ASN A 118 20.52 -0.12 -0.83
CA ASN A 118 21.86 -0.17 -1.44
C ASN A 118 21.95 0.36 -2.88
N GLU A 119 20.98 1.16 -3.33
CA GLU A 119 21.00 1.77 -4.67
C GLU A 119 21.54 3.20 -4.70
N GLY A 120 22.17 3.65 -3.62
CA GLY A 120 22.69 5.00 -3.43
C GLY A 120 21.72 5.94 -2.71
N ASN A 121 22.19 7.14 -2.38
CA ASN A 121 21.44 8.11 -1.63
C ASN A 121 20.68 9.05 -2.58
N LEU A 122 19.36 9.04 -2.52
CA LEU A 122 18.50 9.92 -3.35
C LEU A 122 18.65 11.40 -2.99
N GLY A 123 19.16 11.72 -1.79
CA GLY A 123 19.52 13.07 -1.37
C GLY A 123 21.05 13.32 -1.33
N ASP A 124 21.88 12.62 -2.12
CA ASP A 124 23.33 12.82 -2.09
C ASP A 124 23.67 14.28 -2.44
N PRO A 125 24.50 14.97 -1.63
CA PRO A 125 24.94 16.35 -1.94
C PRO A 125 25.64 16.46 -3.29
N ASN A 126 26.36 15.41 -3.71
CA ASN A 126 26.95 15.36 -5.05
C ASN A 126 25.86 15.05 -6.09
N LYS A 127 25.57 16.03 -6.97
CA LYS A 127 24.54 15.91 -7.99
C LYS A 127 24.68 14.68 -8.89
N SER A 128 25.92 14.32 -9.28
CA SER A 128 26.15 13.15 -10.14
C SER A 128 25.83 11.84 -9.41
N LYS A 129 26.17 11.72 -8.12
CA LYS A 129 25.81 10.57 -7.30
C LYS A 129 24.31 10.49 -7.05
N ARG A 130 23.64 11.62 -6.84
CA ARG A 130 22.19 11.68 -6.68
C ARG A 130 21.47 11.23 -7.96
N ILE A 131 21.92 11.68 -9.13
CA ILE A 131 21.39 11.21 -10.42
C ILE A 131 21.66 9.71 -10.61
N GLN A 132 22.87 9.24 -10.29
CA GLN A 132 23.19 7.82 -10.36
C GLN A 132 22.30 6.98 -9.45
N ALA A 133 21.98 7.46 -8.24
CA ALA A 133 21.05 6.76 -7.36
C ALA A 133 19.66 6.63 -8.00
N VAL A 134 19.14 7.69 -8.65
CA VAL A 134 17.88 7.61 -9.41
C VAL A 134 17.97 6.55 -10.52
N ASP A 135 19.06 6.54 -11.29
CA ASP A 135 19.24 5.58 -12.37
C ASP A 135 19.38 4.13 -11.86
N ASN A 136 20.00 3.92 -10.71
CA ASN A 136 20.12 2.61 -10.08
C ASN A 136 18.75 2.02 -9.67
N HIS A 137 17.81 2.87 -9.26
CA HIS A 137 16.44 2.44 -8.88
C HIS A 137 15.57 2.07 -10.09
N ARG A 138 15.94 2.48 -11.32
CA ARG A 138 15.14 2.20 -12.53
C ARG A 138 14.80 0.74 -12.71
N LYS A 139 15.78 -0.16 -12.53
CA LYS A 139 15.61 -1.61 -12.65
C LYS A 139 14.55 -2.16 -11.67
N TRP A 140 14.39 -1.50 -10.51
CA TRP A 140 13.39 -1.90 -9.50
C TRP A 140 11.99 -1.40 -9.83
N ILE A 141 11.86 -0.27 -10.51
CA ILE A 141 10.58 0.17 -11.09
C ILE A 141 10.12 -0.85 -12.14
N ASP A 142 11.03 -1.30 -13.02
CA ASP A 142 10.72 -2.30 -14.04
C ASP A 142 10.36 -3.66 -13.40
N ALA A 143 11.11 -4.10 -12.40
CA ALA A 143 10.82 -5.32 -11.64
C ALA A 143 9.49 -5.23 -10.88
N ALA A 144 9.19 -4.10 -10.22
CA ALA A 144 7.92 -3.87 -9.54
C ALA A 144 6.74 -3.97 -10.51
N LYS A 145 6.88 -3.40 -11.71
CA LYS A 145 5.87 -3.54 -12.76
C LYS A 145 5.71 -4.99 -13.24
N ALA A 146 6.81 -5.73 -13.41
CA ALA A 146 6.77 -7.13 -13.81
C ALA A 146 6.08 -8.03 -12.76
N LEU A 147 6.19 -7.67 -11.48
CA LEU A 147 5.58 -8.37 -10.35
C LEU A 147 4.15 -7.86 -10.03
N ASP A 148 3.60 -6.88 -10.77
CA ASP A 148 2.34 -6.20 -10.45
C ASP A 148 2.32 -5.49 -9.08
N CYS A 149 3.47 -5.11 -8.56
CA CYS A 149 3.56 -4.26 -7.38
C CYS A 149 3.06 -2.84 -7.70
N HIS A 150 2.45 -2.16 -6.72
CA HIS A 150 1.98 -0.77 -6.92
C HIS A 150 3.08 0.26 -6.66
N SER A 151 4.15 -0.10 -5.95
CA SER A 151 5.22 0.85 -5.57
C SER A 151 6.58 0.19 -5.38
N ILE A 152 7.59 1.04 -5.33
CA ILE A 152 8.88 0.73 -4.70
C ILE A 152 9.03 1.58 -3.43
N ARG A 153 9.57 1.00 -2.34
CA ARG A 153 9.97 1.75 -1.15
C ARG A 153 11.44 2.11 -1.25
N VAL A 154 11.75 3.35 -0.92
CA VAL A 154 13.10 3.92 -0.97
C VAL A 154 13.44 4.67 0.33
N ASN A 155 14.72 5.01 0.50
CA ASN A 155 15.22 5.80 1.61
C ASN A 155 15.55 7.25 1.14
N ALA A 156 15.19 8.25 1.96
CA ALA A 156 15.49 9.67 1.69
C ALA A 156 16.83 10.11 2.34
N ARG A 157 17.88 9.28 2.22
CA ARG A 157 19.19 9.59 2.82
C ARG A 157 19.84 10.77 2.14
N SER A 158 20.35 11.72 2.96
CA SER A 158 21.02 12.93 2.53
C SER A 158 22.13 13.32 3.54
N ALA A 159 22.77 14.47 3.35
CA ALA A 159 23.73 15.06 4.27
C ALA A 159 23.74 16.59 4.11
N GLY A 160 24.13 17.31 5.17
CA GLY A 160 24.12 18.77 5.26
C GLY A 160 23.22 19.27 6.36
N SER A 161 22.81 20.54 6.31
CA SER A 161 21.81 21.11 7.22
C SER A 161 20.44 20.50 7.02
N TRP A 162 19.49 20.80 7.87
CA TRP A 162 18.09 20.37 7.73
C TRP A 162 17.52 20.77 6.36
N GLU A 163 17.64 22.05 6.02
CA GLU A 163 17.10 22.63 4.81
C GLU A 163 17.79 22.07 3.54
N GLU A 164 19.13 21.95 3.59
CA GLU A 164 19.89 21.35 2.49
C GLU A 164 19.43 19.90 2.22
N GLN A 165 19.28 19.11 3.29
CA GLN A 165 18.82 17.73 3.15
C GLN A 165 17.39 17.64 2.60
N VAL A 166 16.47 18.55 2.99
CA VAL A 166 15.11 18.61 2.42
C VAL A 166 15.16 18.82 0.91
N GLU A 167 15.90 19.84 0.45
CA GLU A 167 16.01 20.17 -0.97
C GLU A 167 16.66 19.04 -1.78
N LEU A 168 17.73 18.45 -1.28
CA LEU A 168 18.47 17.39 -1.95
C LEU A 168 17.64 16.10 -2.04
N ALA A 169 16.98 15.71 -0.96
CA ALA A 169 16.09 14.54 -0.95
C ALA A 169 14.90 14.76 -1.88
N ALA A 170 14.32 15.95 -1.85
CA ALA A 170 13.19 16.30 -2.71
C ALA A 170 13.57 16.26 -4.22
N ASP A 171 14.76 16.74 -4.60
CA ASP A 171 15.25 16.66 -5.99
C ASP A 171 15.33 15.20 -6.48
N GLY A 172 15.98 14.33 -5.70
CA GLY A 172 16.13 12.92 -6.09
C GLY A 172 14.80 12.18 -6.11
N LEU A 173 13.96 12.37 -5.09
CA LEU A 173 12.64 11.73 -5.01
C LEU A 173 11.70 12.19 -6.14
N ARG A 174 11.69 13.47 -6.48
CA ARG A 174 10.89 13.99 -7.60
C ARG A 174 11.29 13.35 -8.91
N ARG A 175 12.60 13.29 -9.22
CA ARG A 175 13.12 12.63 -10.42
C ARG A 175 12.72 11.16 -10.49
N LEU A 176 12.84 10.47 -9.38
CA LEU A 176 12.47 9.04 -9.32
C LEU A 176 10.95 8.86 -9.45
N SER A 177 10.14 9.74 -8.84
CA SER A 177 8.68 9.71 -8.95
C SER A 177 8.19 10.01 -10.36
N GLU A 178 8.83 10.96 -11.08
CA GLU A 178 8.55 11.22 -12.49
C GLU A 178 8.87 10.01 -13.37
N LEU A 179 9.92 9.24 -13.01
CA LEU A 179 10.23 8.00 -13.69
C LEU A 179 9.19 6.91 -13.35
N GLY A 180 8.86 6.71 -12.07
CA GLY A 180 7.87 5.75 -11.63
C GLY A 180 6.50 5.99 -12.25
N ALA A 181 6.08 7.26 -12.36
CA ALA A 181 4.80 7.65 -12.98
C ALA A 181 4.65 7.16 -14.42
N LYS A 182 5.72 7.12 -15.20
CA LYS A 182 5.72 6.62 -16.60
C LYS A 182 5.43 5.11 -16.67
N HIS A 183 5.69 4.40 -15.58
CA HIS A 183 5.48 2.95 -15.46
C HIS A 183 4.24 2.60 -14.63
N GLY A 184 3.56 3.60 -14.05
CA GLY A 184 2.43 3.42 -13.14
C GLY A 184 2.85 2.91 -11.75
N ILE A 185 4.11 3.15 -11.35
CA ILE A 185 4.68 2.73 -10.07
C ILE A 185 4.86 3.95 -9.17
N ASP A 186 4.38 3.85 -7.95
CA ASP A 186 4.60 4.87 -6.92
C ASP A 186 5.99 4.71 -6.28
N VAL A 187 6.55 5.83 -5.84
CA VAL A 187 7.79 5.89 -5.06
C VAL A 187 7.44 6.30 -3.64
N ILE A 188 7.64 5.43 -2.68
CA ILE A 188 7.25 5.68 -1.30
C ILE A 188 8.47 5.68 -0.39
N VAL A 189 8.50 6.60 0.56
CA VAL A 189 9.64 6.83 1.45
C VAL A 189 9.33 6.30 2.83
N GLU A 190 10.22 5.46 3.35
CA GLU A 190 10.17 5.02 4.73
C GLU A 190 10.93 5.99 5.65
N ASN A 191 10.40 6.24 6.84
CA ASN A 191 11.16 6.82 7.93
C ASN A 191 12.18 5.78 8.44
N HIS A 192 13.45 5.90 8.01
CA HIS A 192 14.47 4.86 8.21
C HIS A 192 15.85 5.44 8.58
N GLY A 193 15.96 5.96 9.80
CA GLY A 193 17.19 6.49 10.38
C GLY A 193 17.57 7.89 9.90
N GLY A 194 18.38 8.59 10.68
CA GLY A 194 18.73 9.97 10.44
C GLY A 194 17.50 10.88 10.43
N LEU A 195 17.58 11.99 9.70
CA LEU A 195 16.46 12.95 9.63
C LEU A 195 15.18 12.34 9.03
N SER A 196 15.24 11.25 8.25
CA SER A 196 14.01 10.59 7.76
C SER A 196 13.18 9.99 8.90
N SER A 197 13.78 9.68 10.06
CA SER A 197 13.08 9.27 11.28
C SER A 197 12.48 10.42 12.08
N ASN A 198 12.70 11.68 11.66
CA ASN A 198 11.99 12.84 12.17
C ASN A 198 10.80 13.13 11.24
N ALA A 199 9.59 12.93 11.76
CA ALA A 199 8.39 13.08 10.94
C ALA A 199 8.13 14.49 10.44
N ASP A 200 8.62 15.53 11.14
CA ASP A 200 8.53 16.91 10.68
C ASP A 200 9.38 17.13 9.43
N TRP A 201 10.62 16.61 9.47
CA TRP A 201 11.52 16.67 8.31
C TRP A 201 10.96 15.90 7.11
N LEU A 202 10.52 14.66 7.32
CA LEU A 202 10.01 13.85 6.21
C LEU A 202 8.72 14.44 5.62
N ALA A 203 7.84 15.00 6.44
CA ALA A 203 6.65 15.71 5.97
C ALA A 203 7.02 16.96 5.15
N GLU A 204 8.09 17.67 5.53
CA GLU A 204 8.61 18.81 4.76
C GLU A 204 9.16 18.36 3.41
N VAL A 205 9.92 17.25 3.36
CA VAL A 205 10.36 16.63 2.11
C VAL A 205 9.17 16.30 1.22
N MET A 206 8.10 15.67 1.76
CA MET A 206 6.91 15.32 0.98
C MET A 206 6.22 16.57 0.40
N ARG A 207 6.08 17.64 1.17
CA ARG A 207 5.53 18.92 0.68
C ARG A 207 6.40 19.52 -0.43
N THR A 208 7.73 19.45 -0.28
CA THR A 208 8.68 19.97 -1.26
C THR A 208 8.68 19.14 -2.54
N VAL A 209 8.62 17.81 -2.46
CA VAL A 209 8.48 16.93 -3.62
C VAL A 209 7.20 17.25 -4.40
N ASN A 210 6.07 17.33 -3.71
CA ASN A 210 4.74 17.67 -4.27
C ASN A 210 4.44 16.94 -5.60
N HIS A 211 4.56 15.61 -5.59
CA HIS A 211 4.30 14.78 -6.77
C HIS A 211 3.30 13.66 -6.43
N PRO A 212 2.26 13.42 -7.26
CA PRO A 212 1.19 12.45 -6.93
C PRO A 212 1.68 11.00 -6.80
N ASN A 213 2.75 10.64 -7.50
CA ASN A 213 3.37 9.30 -7.39
C ASN A 213 4.47 9.25 -6.33
N CYS A 214 4.66 10.31 -5.51
CA CYS A 214 5.50 10.26 -4.32
C CYS A 214 4.62 10.13 -3.09
N GLY A 215 5.01 9.27 -2.16
CA GLY A 215 4.29 9.09 -0.90
C GLY A 215 5.21 8.60 0.21
N THR A 216 4.61 8.20 1.33
CA THR A 216 5.32 7.62 2.46
C THR A 216 4.93 6.16 2.68
N LEU A 217 5.83 5.43 3.31
CA LEU A 217 5.59 4.17 4.00
C LEU A 217 5.94 4.42 5.47
N PRO A 218 4.99 4.95 6.30
CA PRO A 218 5.25 5.12 7.72
C PRO A 218 5.57 3.78 8.38
N ASP A 219 6.76 3.67 8.96
CA ASP A 219 7.16 2.55 9.80
C ASP A 219 6.91 2.92 11.26
N THR A 220 6.23 2.06 12.01
CA THR A 220 5.81 2.35 13.38
C THR A 220 6.95 2.34 14.39
N GLY A 221 8.09 1.69 14.09
CA GLY A 221 9.23 1.54 14.99
C GLY A 221 10.46 2.37 14.62
N ASN A 222 10.57 2.86 13.40
CA ASN A 222 11.78 3.53 12.90
C ASN A 222 11.81 5.04 13.21
N PHE A 223 11.52 5.41 14.47
CA PHE A 223 11.51 6.81 14.95
C PHE A 223 12.72 7.17 15.81
N ARG A 224 13.82 6.41 15.71
CA ARG A 224 15.10 6.80 16.29
C ARG A 224 15.92 7.56 15.27
N ILE A 225 16.11 8.87 15.50
CA ILE A 225 16.82 9.79 14.60
C ILE A 225 18.33 9.54 14.69
N ASN A 226 18.82 9.49 15.94
CA ASN A 226 20.23 9.20 16.27
C ASN A 226 20.31 8.54 17.65
N ASN A 227 21.50 8.49 18.26
CA ASN A 227 21.68 7.84 19.56
C ASN A 227 20.99 8.57 20.71
N ASP A 228 20.79 9.87 20.57
CA ASP A 228 20.34 10.77 21.64
C ASP A 228 18.94 11.34 21.38
N GLU A 229 18.38 11.07 20.19
CA GLU A 229 17.14 11.71 19.74
C GLU A 229 16.18 10.69 19.11
N THR A 230 14.93 10.73 19.58
CA THR A 230 13.82 9.95 19.06
C THR A 230 12.63 10.86 18.74
N TYR A 231 11.75 10.40 17.90
CA TYR A 231 10.45 11.01 17.67
C TYR A 231 9.35 10.10 18.24
N ASP A 232 8.26 10.67 18.78
CA ASP A 232 7.12 9.86 19.23
C ASP A 232 6.51 9.12 18.04
N SER A 233 6.48 7.79 18.13
CA SER A 233 6.03 6.92 17.03
C SER A 233 4.57 7.17 16.63
N TYR A 234 3.66 7.38 17.59
CA TYR A 234 2.24 7.61 17.31
C TYR A 234 2.01 8.95 16.61
N GLU A 235 2.66 10.01 17.09
CA GLU A 235 2.59 11.32 16.45
C GLU A 235 3.31 11.33 15.10
N GLY A 236 4.41 10.60 14.98
CA GLY A 236 5.16 10.45 13.74
C GLY A 236 4.34 9.77 12.65
N VAL A 237 3.76 8.61 12.94
CA VAL A 237 2.86 7.93 11.99
C VAL A 237 1.71 8.84 11.61
N LYS A 238 1.00 9.42 12.59
CA LYS A 238 -0.11 10.34 12.33
C LYS A 238 0.28 11.48 11.38
N LYS A 239 1.47 12.05 11.54
CA LYS A 239 1.99 13.13 10.71
C LYS A 239 2.30 12.70 9.27
N LEU A 240 2.77 11.46 9.07
CA LEU A 240 3.15 10.94 7.76
C LEU A 240 1.98 10.34 6.98
N MET A 241 0.89 9.95 7.66
CA MET A 241 -0.29 9.34 7.04
C MET A 241 -0.91 10.12 5.87
N PRO A 242 -0.91 11.48 5.80
CA PRO A 242 -1.47 12.20 4.64
C PRO A 242 -0.85 11.83 3.29
N TRP A 243 0.36 11.28 3.27
CA TRP A 243 1.06 10.81 2.05
C TRP A 243 1.19 9.29 1.99
N ALA A 244 0.64 8.54 2.96
CA ALA A 244 0.86 7.12 3.06
C ALA A 244 0.26 6.34 1.88
N LYS A 245 1.07 5.46 1.29
CA LYS A 245 0.68 4.49 0.26
C LYS A 245 1.03 3.04 0.67
N GLY A 246 1.64 2.87 1.82
CA GLY A 246 1.92 1.64 2.56
C GLY A 246 2.13 2.00 4.02
N VAL A 247 2.10 1.03 4.92
CA VAL A 247 2.45 1.17 6.35
C VAL A 247 3.26 -0.04 6.76
N SER A 248 4.42 0.16 7.42
CA SER A 248 5.21 -0.93 7.99
C SER A 248 4.96 -1.01 9.50
N ILE A 249 4.66 -2.20 10.00
CA ILE A 249 4.30 -2.45 11.39
C ILE A 249 5.42 -3.21 12.09
N LYS A 250 5.99 -2.57 13.11
CA LYS A 250 6.90 -3.19 14.08
C LYS A 250 6.20 -3.36 15.43
N ASP A 251 6.72 -4.23 16.28
CA ASP A 251 6.16 -4.53 17.60
C ASP A 251 6.66 -3.59 18.70
N LYS A 252 7.59 -2.69 18.37
CA LYS A 252 8.18 -1.72 19.30
C LYS A 252 8.02 -0.30 18.77
N VAL A 253 7.79 0.63 19.70
CA VAL A 253 7.64 2.06 19.44
C VAL A 253 8.53 2.89 20.36
N TRP A 254 8.83 4.12 19.95
CA TRP A 254 9.58 5.11 20.72
C TRP A 254 8.67 6.21 21.24
N ASP A 255 8.95 6.71 22.43
CA ASP A 255 8.44 8.02 22.86
C ASP A 255 9.47 9.13 22.57
N ALA A 256 9.07 10.39 22.76
CA ALA A 256 9.93 11.55 22.55
C ALA A 256 11.07 11.66 23.58
N ASN A 257 11.08 10.86 24.63
CA ASN A 257 12.11 10.85 25.67
C ASN A 257 13.16 9.74 25.46
N GLY A 258 13.07 8.99 24.36
CA GLY A 258 14.00 7.91 24.05
C GLY A 258 13.64 6.56 24.69
N ASN A 259 12.45 6.42 25.27
CA ASN A 259 12.00 5.14 25.82
C ASN A 259 11.35 4.29 24.73
N GLN A 260 11.69 3.00 24.73
CA GLN A 260 11.06 2.01 23.85
C GLN A 260 10.03 1.19 24.64
N SER A 261 8.88 0.94 24.04
CA SER A 261 7.81 0.10 24.60
C SER A 261 7.21 -0.80 23.54
N ASP A 262 6.37 -1.74 23.96
CA ASP A 262 5.57 -2.53 23.05
C ASP A 262 4.55 -1.65 22.34
N LEU A 263 4.27 -1.96 21.07
CA LEU A 263 3.24 -1.29 20.28
C LEU A 263 1.85 -1.62 20.84
N ASP A 264 1.06 -0.60 21.11
CA ASP A 264 -0.39 -0.73 21.21
C ASP A 264 -0.98 -0.78 19.78
N PHE A 265 -1.22 -2.00 19.30
CA PHE A 265 -1.72 -2.23 17.93
C PHE A 265 -3.03 -1.52 17.66
N THR A 266 -3.99 -1.56 18.61
CA THR A 266 -5.31 -0.96 18.40
C THR A 266 -5.21 0.56 18.30
N ARG A 267 -4.45 1.20 19.18
CA ARG A 267 -4.19 2.64 19.14
C ARG A 267 -3.51 3.05 17.84
N MET A 268 -2.48 2.32 17.41
CA MET A 268 -1.74 2.64 16.18
C MET A 268 -2.63 2.47 14.95
N MET A 269 -3.32 1.36 14.84
CA MET A 269 -4.18 1.09 13.70
C MET A 269 -5.40 2.02 13.66
N GLN A 270 -5.87 2.52 14.81
CA GLN A 270 -6.89 3.56 14.85
C GLN A 270 -6.38 4.89 14.24
N ILE A 271 -5.11 5.24 14.44
CA ILE A 271 -4.49 6.42 13.79
C ILE A 271 -4.48 6.21 12.27
N VAL A 272 -4.04 5.04 11.81
CA VAL A 272 -3.98 4.68 10.39
C VAL A 272 -5.36 4.78 9.73
N VAL A 273 -6.37 4.17 10.33
CA VAL A 273 -7.75 4.15 9.80
C VAL A 273 -8.41 5.53 9.85
N ASN A 274 -8.18 6.30 10.92
CA ASN A 274 -8.72 7.66 11.06
C ASN A 274 -8.15 8.64 10.01
N ALA A 275 -6.96 8.35 9.48
CA ALA A 275 -6.40 9.10 8.35
C ALA A 275 -7.07 8.77 7.00
N GLY A 276 -8.02 7.84 6.97
CA GLY A 276 -8.70 7.38 5.75
C GLY A 276 -7.94 6.34 4.96
N TYR A 277 -6.83 5.81 5.49
CA TYR A 277 -6.05 4.77 4.84
C TYR A 277 -6.75 3.41 4.96
N ASN A 278 -6.78 2.67 3.85
CA ASN A 278 -7.40 1.34 3.76
C ASN A 278 -6.54 0.36 2.92
N GLY A 279 -5.26 0.67 2.75
CA GLY A 279 -4.29 -0.13 2.01
C GLY A 279 -3.63 -1.21 2.88
N TYR A 280 -2.44 -1.61 2.48
CA TYR A 280 -1.68 -2.68 3.12
C TYR A 280 -0.88 -2.17 4.31
N CYS A 281 -0.89 -2.97 5.39
CA CYS A 281 -0.08 -2.80 6.59
C CYS A 281 0.82 -4.03 6.70
N GLY A 282 2.11 -3.85 6.41
CA GLY A 282 3.11 -4.90 6.32
C GLY A 282 3.63 -5.31 7.69
N ILE A 283 3.55 -6.58 8.03
CA ILE A 283 4.18 -7.15 9.23
C ILE A 283 5.70 -7.15 9.02
N GLU A 284 6.44 -6.50 9.92
CA GLU A 284 7.91 -6.47 9.92
C GLU A 284 8.48 -6.77 11.31
N PHE A 285 7.93 -7.80 11.96
CA PHE A 285 8.35 -8.27 13.28
C PHE A 285 8.00 -9.74 13.49
N GLY A 286 8.50 -10.35 14.58
CA GLY A 286 8.12 -11.68 15.05
C GLY A 286 8.95 -12.83 14.48
N GLY A 287 9.60 -12.67 13.33
CA GLY A 287 10.29 -13.75 12.64
C GLY A 287 9.34 -14.89 12.22
N TYR A 288 9.87 -15.98 11.67
CA TYR A 288 9.08 -17.10 11.17
C TYR A 288 8.13 -17.68 12.23
N GLU A 289 8.65 -17.95 13.41
CA GLU A 289 7.88 -18.57 14.52
C GLU A 289 6.79 -17.63 15.06
N GLY A 290 6.98 -16.31 14.93
CA GLY A 290 6.04 -15.29 15.40
C GLY A 290 4.97 -14.86 14.38
N LEU A 291 4.99 -15.34 13.14
CA LEU A 291 4.09 -14.87 12.07
C LEU A 291 2.61 -14.97 12.43
N ASN A 292 2.18 -16.09 12.99
CA ASN A 292 0.78 -16.27 13.38
C ASN A 292 0.35 -15.28 14.47
N SER A 293 1.21 -15.04 15.47
CA SER A 293 0.94 -14.08 16.54
C SER A 293 0.92 -12.65 16.00
N ALA A 294 1.85 -12.30 15.10
CA ALA A 294 1.89 -10.99 14.46
C ALA A 294 0.63 -10.71 13.63
N ARG A 295 0.21 -11.67 12.81
CA ARG A 295 -1.04 -11.59 12.06
C ARG A 295 -2.24 -11.43 12.99
N GLN A 296 -2.33 -12.25 14.04
CA GLN A 296 -3.44 -12.21 15.00
C GLN A 296 -3.52 -10.88 15.74
N SER A 297 -2.39 -10.24 16.07
CA SER A 297 -2.37 -8.91 16.71
C SER A 297 -3.05 -7.86 15.83
N LEU A 298 -2.75 -7.85 14.52
CA LEU A 298 -3.38 -6.92 13.58
C LEU A 298 -4.85 -7.26 13.31
N GLU A 299 -5.22 -8.54 13.23
CA GLU A 299 -6.62 -8.96 13.11
C GLU A 299 -7.45 -8.58 14.32
N THR A 300 -6.88 -8.70 15.53
CA THR A 300 -7.53 -8.28 16.77
C THR A 300 -7.79 -6.78 16.76
N ALA A 301 -6.76 -5.97 16.45
CA ALA A 301 -6.91 -4.52 16.32
C ALA A 301 -7.97 -4.13 15.26
N ARG A 302 -8.00 -4.83 14.13
CA ARG A 302 -9.00 -4.62 13.07
C ARG A 302 -10.43 -4.88 13.57
N ASN A 303 -10.64 -5.99 14.27
CA ASN A 303 -11.94 -6.36 14.82
C ASN A 303 -12.40 -5.38 15.90
N GLU A 304 -11.51 -4.92 16.76
CA GLU A 304 -11.81 -3.90 17.77
C GLU A 304 -12.25 -2.58 17.13
N ILE A 305 -11.47 -2.08 16.14
CA ILE A 305 -11.82 -0.87 15.40
C ILE A 305 -13.17 -1.00 14.69
N GLU A 306 -13.45 -2.14 14.09
CA GLU A 306 -14.73 -2.38 13.45
C GLU A 306 -15.92 -2.41 14.44
N SER A 307 -15.70 -2.92 15.65
CA SER A 307 -16.72 -2.97 16.69
C SER A 307 -17.14 -1.59 17.17
N LEU A 308 -16.25 -0.60 17.06
CA LEU A 308 -16.50 0.80 17.46
C LEU A 308 -17.28 1.61 16.41
N LYS A 309 -17.48 1.07 15.18
CA LYS A 309 -18.26 1.77 14.15
C LYS A 309 -19.74 1.85 14.54
N PRO A 310 -20.37 3.06 14.51
CA PRO A 310 -21.79 3.22 14.81
C PRO A 310 -22.65 2.35 13.87
N GLY A 311 -23.55 1.53 14.44
CA GLY A 311 -24.56 0.75 13.71
C GLY A 311 -24.34 -0.77 13.62
N ARG A 312 -23.21 -1.34 14.01
CA ARG A 312 -23.05 -2.82 14.09
C ARG A 312 -23.63 -3.43 15.37
N GLY A 313 -23.57 -2.75 16.50
CA GLY A 313 -24.20 -3.21 17.75
C GLY A 313 -25.72 -3.45 17.64
N PHE A 314 -26.41 -2.70 16.80
CA PHE A 314 -27.84 -2.88 16.53
C PHE A 314 -28.16 -4.12 15.67
N ARG A 315 -27.27 -4.53 14.76
CA ARG A 315 -27.49 -5.70 13.88
C ARG A 315 -27.32 -7.04 14.62
N GLN A 316 -26.42 -7.12 15.60
CA GLN A 316 -26.27 -8.33 16.42
C GLN A 316 -27.45 -8.57 17.34
N ILE A 317 -28.07 -7.51 17.88
CA ILE A 317 -29.28 -7.61 18.70
C ILE A 317 -30.45 -8.11 17.87
N ILE A 318 -30.60 -7.68 16.62
CA ILE A 318 -31.74 -8.11 15.75
C ILE A 318 -31.53 -9.57 15.27
N GLN A 319 -30.30 -10.05 15.05
CA GLN A 319 -30.07 -11.45 14.71
C GLN A 319 -30.29 -12.41 15.88
N GLY A 320 -30.09 -11.97 17.12
CA GLY A 320 -30.40 -12.73 18.32
C GLY A 320 -31.89 -12.84 18.64
N MET A 321 -32.74 -11.99 18.04
CA MET A 321 -34.21 -11.91 18.27
C MET A 321 -35.05 -12.69 17.25
N ARG A 322 -34.49 -13.54 16.40
CA ARG A 322 -35.34 -14.41 15.56
C ARG A 322 -36.07 -15.42 16.44
N PRO A 323 -37.38 -15.47 16.40
CA PRO A 323 -38.13 -16.46 17.17
C PRO A 323 -37.80 -17.86 16.69
N ARG A 324 -37.49 -18.76 17.64
CA ARG A 324 -37.36 -20.19 17.34
C ARG A 324 -38.73 -20.63 16.77
N LYS A 325 -38.73 -21.14 15.56
CA LYS A 325 -39.88 -21.84 15.01
C LYS A 325 -40.11 -23.09 15.89
N THR A 326 -41.17 -23.07 16.66
CA THR A 326 -41.68 -24.28 17.30
C THR A 326 -42.21 -25.20 16.20
N SER A 327 -41.69 -26.38 16.16
CA SER A 327 -42.18 -27.52 15.34
C SER A 327 -43.50 -28.02 15.85
#